data_a93a0ab83ab7784566d6dc32020dd4a3
#
_entry.id   a93a0ab83ab7784566d6dc32020dd4a3
#
_cell.length_a   1.000
_cell.length_b   1.000
_cell.length_c   1.000
_cell.angle_alpha   90.00
_cell.angle_beta   90.00
_cell.angle_gamma   90.00
#
_symmetry.space_group_name_H-M   'P 1'
#
loop_
_entity.id
_entity.type
_entity.pdbx_description
1 polymer ?
#
loop_
_entity_poly.entity_id
_entity_poly.type
_entity_poly.pdbx_seq_one_letter_code
_entity_poly.pdbx_strand_id
1 'polypeptide(L)'
;MIKKISIKTELGWVSAFENNGKIFKIKFGKVKKQSQSKILKNFKKNLIKFFKKRTLNIKAPYNIQGSQIQKKVWSELRKIRLGQTKTYGEIAKKFKLSPRYIGKICSQNKIVLAIPCHRVVRSDGSMGGFSSVGGISLKQKLLDFESSWKQ
;
A
#
# COMPACT_ATOMS: atom_id res chain seq x y z
N MET A 1 1.98 -16.98 16.38
CA MET A 1 1.09 -15.97 17.01
C MET A 1 1.12 -14.69 16.20
N ILE A 2 -0.04 -14.12 15.97
CA ILE A 2 -0.15 -12.85 15.24
C ILE A 2 0.11 -11.69 16.20
N LYS A 3 1.04 -10.84 15.82
CA LYS A 3 1.33 -9.58 16.53
C LYS A 3 0.87 -8.41 15.68
N LYS A 4 0.43 -7.33 16.31
CA LYS A 4 -0.12 -6.19 15.59
C LYS A 4 0.16 -4.88 16.31
N ILE A 5 0.27 -3.81 15.55
CA ILE A 5 0.54 -2.47 16.04
C ILE A 5 -0.30 -1.45 15.25
N SER A 6 -0.69 -0.37 15.92
CA SER A 6 -1.30 0.79 15.25
C SER A 6 -0.41 2.00 15.41
N ILE A 7 -0.28 2.76 14.35
CA ILE A 7 0.59 3.94 14.30
C ILE A 7 -0.24 5.10 13.79
N LYS A 8 -0.27 6.20 14.53
CA LYS A 8 -0.96 7.40 14.09
C LYS A 8 -0.07 8.16 13.10
N THR A 9 -0.61 8.44 11.92
CA THR A 9 0.05 9.23 10.89
C THR A 9 -0.77 10.48 10.60
N GLU A 10 -0.24 11.41 9.82
CA GLU A 10 -0.99 12.59 9.41
C GLU A 10 -2.21 12.25 8.53
N LEU A 11 -2.25 11.08 7.91
CA LEU A 11 -3.37 10.62 7.11
C LEU A 11 -4.26 9.61 7.87
N GLY A 12 -4.09 9.48 9.18
CA GLY A 12 -4.88 8.59 10.02
C GLY A 12 -4.08 7.42 10.57
N TRP A 13 -4.77 6.52 11.23
CA TRP A 13 -4.16 5.34 11.82
C TRP A 13 -3.81 4.31 10.76
N VAL A 14 -2.61 3.74 10.88
CA VAL A 14 -2.15 2.63 10.05
C VAL A 14 -1.81 1.47 10.97
N SER A 15 -2.32 0.29 10.66
CA SER A 15 -2.06 -0.92 11.45
C SER A 15 -1.30 -1.94 10.62
N ALA A 16 -0.37 -2.63 11.25
CA ALA A 16 0.42 -3.69 10.64
C ALA A 16 0.31 -4.96 11.46
N PHE A 17 0.30 -6.09 10.77
CA PHE A 17 0.13 -7.42 11.37
C PHE A 17 1.32 -8.29 10.98
N GLU A 18 1.94 -8.92 11.98
CA GLU A 18 3.12 -9.75 11.79
C GLU A 18 2.85 -11.17 12.26
N ASN A 19 3.36 -12.13 11.52
CA ASN A 19 3.38 -13.52 11.90
C ASN A 19 4.70 -14.15 11.44
N ASN A 20 5.33 -14.91 12.31
CA ASN A 20 6.60 -15.60 12.02
C ASN A 20 7.69 -14.67 11.44
N GLY A 21 7.80 -13.45 11.98
CA GLY A 21 8.84 -12.51 11.58
C GLY A 21 8.58 -11.76 10.29
N LYS A 22 7.39 -11.89 9.71
CA LYS A 22 7.02 -11.19 8.46
C LYS A 22 5.69 -10.48 8.60
N ILE A 23 5.60 -9.30 8.00
CA ILE A 23 4.36 -8.55 7.93
C ILE A 23 3.52 -9.10 6.78
N PHE A 24 2.29 -9.52 7.08
CA PHE A 24 1.40 -10.10 6.09
C PHE A 24 0.19 -9.21 5.78
N LYS A 25 -0.02 -8.13 6.54
CA LYS A 25 -1.14 -7.22 6.33
C LYS A 25 -0.80 -5.83 6.84
N ILE A 26 -1.15 -4.82 6.07
CA ILE A 26 -1.17 -3.41 6.46
C ILE A 26 -2.55 -2.88 6.09
N LYS A 27 -3.20 -2.18 7.02
CA LYS A 27 -4.49 -1.55 6.73
C LYS A 27 -4.57 -0.19 7.41
N PHE A 28 -5.41 0.69 6.87
CA PHE A 28 -5.80 1.91 7.57
C PHE A 28 -6.83 1.57 8.63
N GLY A 29 -6.74 2.26 9.75
CA GLY A 29 -7.59 2.01 10.91
C GLY A 29 -6.78 1.56 12.12
N LYS A 30 -7.37 1.68 13.30
CA LYS A 30 -6.72 1.34 14.56
C LYS A 30 -7.14 -0.07 15.02
N VAL A 31 -6.21 -0.82 15.61
CA VAL A 31 -6.52 -2.10 16.26
C VAL A 31 -6.62 -1.91 17.76
N LYS A 32 -7.46 -2.72 18.41
CA LYS A 32 -7.75 -2.57 19.83
C LYS A 32 -6.61 -3.02 20.74
N LYS A 33 -5.99 -4.16 20.43
CA LYS A 33 -4.91 -4.73 21.23
C LYS A 33 -3.62 -4.70 20.43
N GLN A 34 -2.56 -4.17 21.02
CA GLN A 34 -1.27 -4.09 20.37
C GLN A 34 -0.28 -5.04 21.02
N SER A 35 0.66 -5.52 20.22
CA SER A 35 1.73 -6.39 20.66
C SER A 35 3.05 -5.77 20.27
N GLN A 36 4.12 -6.09 21.00
CA GLN A 36 5.44 -5.60 20.64
C GLN A 36 6.21 -6.69 19.90
N SER A 37 6.96 -6.28 18.88
CA SER A 37 7.93 -7.14 18.21
C SER A 37 9.00 -6.25 17.58
N LYS A 38 10.17 -6.84 17.35
CA LYS A 38 11.26 -6.12 16.67
C LYS A 38 10.87 -5.71 15.26
N ILE A 39 10.20 -6.60 14.54
CA ILE A 39 9.74 -6.34 13.17
C ILE A 39 8.76 -5.16 13.16
N LEU A 40 7.78 -5.14 14.04
CA LEU A 40 6.79 -4.07 14.10
C LEU A 40 7.39 -2.75 14.56
N LYS A 41 8.36 -2.78 15.47
CA LYS A 41 9.08 -1.55 15.89
C LYS A 41 9.85 -0.94 14.72
N ASN A 42 10.53 -1.77 13.94
CA ASN A 42 11.26 -1.29 12.76
C ASN A 42 10.30 -0.79 11.68
N PHE A 43 9.18 -1.47 11.48
CA PHE A 43 8.14 -1.02 10.56
C PHE A 43 7.62 0.37 10.98
N LYS A 44 7.35 0.56 12.27
CA LYS A 44 6.89 1.86 12.79
C LYS A 44 7.89 2.96 12.46
N LYS A 45 9.19 2.72 12.70
CA LYS A 45 10.23 3.71 12.37
C LYS A 45 10.23 4.05 10.89
N ASN A 46 10.13 3.04 10.03
CA ASN A 46 10.14 3.24 8.58
C ASN A 46 8.88 3.95 8.09
N LEU A 47 7.73 3.62 8.66
CA LEU A 47 6.48 4.30 8.34
C LEU A 47 6.54 5.78 8.71
N ILE A 48 7.04 6.09 9.91
CA ILE A 48 7.21 7.47 10.37
C ILE A 48 8.17 8.23 9.45
N LYS A 49 9.29 7.62 9.06
CA LYS A 49 10.22 8.23 8.10
C LYS A 49 9.55 8.53 6.78
N PHE A 50 8.72 7.62 6.28
CA PHE A 50 7.98 7.82 5.04
C PHE A 50 7.07 9.07 5.13
N PHE A 51 6.27 9.17 6.20
CA PHE A 51 5.38 10.32 6.37
C PHE A 51 6.10 11.61 6.70
N LYS A 52 7.35 11.55 7.18
CA LYS A 52 8.21 12.72 7.34
C LYS A 52 9.03 13.03 6.10
N LYS A 53 8.76 12.36 4.99
CA LYS A 53 9.45 12.56 3.71
C LYS A 53 10.96 12.33 3.78
N ARG A 54 11.36 11.29 4.53
CA ARG A 54 12.76 10.92 4.71
C ARG A 54 13.15 9.62 4.02
N THR A 55 12.17 8.84 3.56
CA THR A 55 12.40 7.61 2.81
C THR A 55 11.31 7.43 1.76
N LEU A 56 11.69 6.88 0.61
CA LEU A 56 10.76 6.66 -0.51
C LEU A 56 9.92 5.40 -0.35
N ASN A 57 10.40 4.44 0.42
CA ASN A 57 9.78 3.14 0.58
C ASN A 57 9.66 2.78 2.05
N ILE A 58 8.67 1.96 2.37
CA ILE A 58 8.48 1.45 3.72
C ILE A 58 9.04 0.03 3.75
N LYS A 59 10.32 -0.08 4.10
CA LYS A 59 11.02 -1.37 4.13
C LYS A 59 10.61 -2.20 5.34
N ALA A 60 10.34 -3.46 5.11
CA ALA A 60 10.09 -4.47 6.13
C ALA A 60 10.11 -5.85 5.47
N PRO A 61 10.28 -6.92 6.24
CA PRO A 61 10.08 -8.25 5.69
C PRO A 61 8.59 -8.51 5.51
N TYR A 62 8.14 -8.62 4.27
CA TYR A 62 6.75 -8.82 3.92
C TYR A 62 6.51 -10.26 3.46
N ASN A 63 5.39 -10.83 3.87
CA ASN A 63 4.87 -12.08 3.34
C ASN A 63 3.71 -11.76 2.41
N ILE A 64 4.00 -11.74 1.11
CA ILE A 64 3.02 -11.40 0.08
C ILE A 64 2.41 -12.71 -0.42
N GLN A 65 1.15 -12.96 -0.07
CA GLN A 65 0.43 -14.15 -0.45
C GLN A 65 -0.59 -13.85 -1.56
N GLY A 66 -0.70 -14.76 -2.51
CA GLY A 66 -1.65 -14.62 -3.61
C GLY A 66 -1.31 -15.57 -4.74
N SER A 67 -2.14 -15.54 -5.79
CA SER A 67 -1.89 -16.30 -7.01
C SER A 67 -0.66 -15.74 -7.74
N GLN A 68 -0.19 -16.51 -8.70
CA GLN A 68 0.96 -16.10 -9.50
C GLN A 68 0.71 -14.79 -10.22
N ILE A 69 -0.48 -14.61 -10.80
CA ILE A 69 -0.82 -13.38 -11.52
C ILE A 69 -0.95 -12.20 -10.56
N GLN A 70 -1.55 -12.40 -9.38
CA GLN A 70 -1.63 -11.35 -8.37
C GLN A 70 -0.23 -10.87 -7.98
N LYS A 71 0.67 -11.79 -7.67
CA LYS A 71 2.04 -11.45 -7.28
C LYS A 71 2.79 -10.69 -8.38
N LYS A 72 2.61 -11.08 -9.62
CA LYS A 72 3.23 -10.40 -10.77
C LYS A 72 2.72 -8.96 -10.90
N VAL A 73 1.41 -8.78 -10.80
CA VAL A 73 0.82 -7.44 -10.86
C VAL A 73 1.28 -6.59 -9.68
N TRP A 74 1.21 -7.12 -8.46
CA TRP A 74 1.67 -6.38 -7.29
C TRP A 74 3.15 -6.00 -7.36
N SER A 75 3.99 -6.89 -7.91
CA SER A 75 5.40 -6.58 -8.15
C SER A 75 5.57 -5.41 -9.11
N GLU A 76 4.73 -5.35 -10.14
CA GLU A 76 4.74 -4.22 -11.08
C GLU A 76 4.30 -2.92 -10.41
N LEU A 77 3.29 -2.98 -9.53
CA LEU A 77 2.85 -1.79 -8.79
C LEU A 77 3.99 -1.23 -7.93
N ARG A 78 4.82 -2.08 -7.36
CA ARG A 78 5.94 -1.66 -6.51
C ARG A 78 7.01 -0.87 -7.28
N LYS A 79 7.00 -0.93 -8.60
CA LYS A 79 7.91 -0.15 -9.45
C LYS A 79 7.41 1.27 -9.69
N ILE A 80 6.14 1.55 -9.38
CA ILE A 80 5.60 2.91 -9.52
C ILE A 80 6.21 3.78 -8.43
N ARG A 81 6.97 4.80 -8.85
CA ARG A 81 7.69 5.66 -7.91
C ARG A 81 6.74 6.60 -7.18
N LEU A 82 7.14 6.98 -5.98
CA LEU A 82 6.47 8.01 -5.21
C LEU A 82 6.28 9.27 -6.06
N GLY A 83 5.08 9.83 -6.05
CA GLY A 83 4.74 11.00 -6.84
C GLY A 83 4.30 10.71 -8.27
N GLN A 84 4.35 9.44 -8.69
CA GLN A 84 3.94 9.01 -10.02
C GLN A 84 2.71 8.13 -9.93
N THR A 85 1.97 8.06 -11.04
CA THR A 85 0.81 7.17 -11.17
C THR A 85 0.90 6.40 -12.48
N LYS A 86 0.22 5.27 -12.53
CA LYS A 86 -0.02 4.49 -13.73
C LYS A 86 -1.52 4.29 -13.88
N THR A 87 -1.98 4.07 -15.11
CA THR A 87 -3.39 3.77 -15.32
C THR A 87 -3.62 2.25 -15.26
N TYR A 88 -4.86 1.86 -14.96
CA TYR A 88 -5.25 0.45 -15.02
C TYR A 88 -4.99 -0.12 -16.43
N GLY A 89 -5.22 0.69 -17.48
CA GLY A 89 -4.97 0.28 -18.85
C GLY A 89 -3.51 0.01 -19.17
N GLU A 90 -2.60 0.86 -18.67
CA GLU A 90 -1.17 0.67 -18.85
C GLU A 90 -0.69 -0.64 -18.21
N ILE A 91 -1.13 -0.92 -17.00
CA ILE A 91 -0.79 -2.16 -16.31
C ILE A 91 -1.39 -3.37 -17.04
N ALA A 92 -2.68 -3.25 -17.42
CA ALA A 92 -3.39 -4.31 -18.14
C ALA A 92 -2.72 -4.70 -19.44
N LYS A 93 -2.26 -3.70 -20.19
CA LYS A 93 -1.58 -3.93 -21.47
C LYS A 93 -0.33 -4.78 -21.30
N LYS A 94 0.44 -4.51 -20.27
CA LYS A 94 1.67 -5.26 -19.98
C LYS A 94 1.41 -6.74 -19.74
N PHE A 95 0.31 -7.07 -19.07
CA PHE A 95 -0.02 -8.45 -18.69
C PHE A 95 -1.03 -9.09 -19.63
N LYS A 96 -1.47 -8.39 -20.68
CA LYS A 96 -2.52 -8.85 -21.60
C LYS A 96 -3.82 -9.20 -20.88
N LEU A 97 -4.20 -8.34 -19.93
CA LEU A 97 -5.41 -8.47 -19.13
C LEU A 97 -6.30 -7.25 -19.34
N SER A 98 -7.55 -7.32 -18.86
CA SER A 98 -8.44 -6.16 -18.90
C SER A 98 -8.12 -5.17 -17.76
N PRO A 99 -8.38 -3.87 -17.95
CA PRO A 99 -8.24 -2.90 -16.88
C PRO A 99 -9.11 -3.23 -15.67
N ARG A 100 -10.30 -3.78 -15.89
CA ARG A 100 -11.22 -4.20 -14.82
C ARG A 100 -10.59 -5.31 -13.96
N TYR A 101 -9.92 -6.27 -14.58
CA TYR A 101 -9.25 -7.34 -13.86
C TYR A 101 -8.07 -6.81 -13.03
N ILE A 102 -7.30 -5.86 -13.59
CA ILE A 102 -6.24 -5.19 -12.82
C ILE A 102 -6.84 -4.48 -11.60
N GLY A 103 -7.96 -3.79 -11.78
CA GLY A 103 -8.67 -3.14 -10.66
C GLY A 103 -9.06 -4.15 -9.57
N LYS A 104 -9.54 -5.32 -9.96
CA LYS A 104 -9.86 -6.39 -9.02
C LYS A 104 -8.61 -6.86 -8.24
N ILE A 105 -7.51 -7.09 -8.96
CA ILE A 105 -6.25 -7.49 -8.33
C ILE A 105 -5.76 -6.42 -7.37
N CYS A 106 -5.85 -5.14 -7.74
CA CYS A 106 -5.51 -4.02 -6.85
C CYS A 106 -6.35 -4.05 -5.57
N SER A 107 -7.65 -4.33 -5.68
CA SER A 107 -8.55 -4.38 -4.53
C SER A 107 -8.26 -5.54 -3.58
N GLN A 108 -7.54 -6.56 -4.04
CA GLN A 108 -7.17 -7.73 -3.25
C GLN A 108 -5.84 -7.57 -2.52
N ASN A 109 -5.19 -6.43 -2.66
CA ASN A 109 -3.93 -6.12 -1.97
C ASN A 109 -4.17 -5.98 -0.47
N LYS A 110 -3.49 -6.81 0.31
CA LYS A 110 -3.56 -6.78 1.78
C LYS A 110 -2.43 -6.00 2.43
N ILE A 111 -1.45 -5.53 1.64
CA ILE A 111 -0.27 -4.84 2.16
C ILE A 111 -0.24 -3.44 1.53
N VAL A 112 -1.23 -2.64 1.87
CA VAL A 112 -1.36 -1.28 1.32
C VAL A 112 -0.16 -0.43 1.72
N LEU A 113 0.13 0.61 0.98
CA LEU A 113 1.31 1.48 1.11
C LEU A 113 2.60 0.81 0.65
N ALA A 114 2.94 -0.38 1.15
CA ALA A 114 4.14 -1.11 0.70
C ALA A 114 3.96 -1.62 -0.72
N ILE A 115 2.76 -2.09 -1.06
CA ILE A 115 2.35 -2.35 -2.44
C ILE A 115 1.43 -1.18 -2.81
N PRO A 116 1.90 -0.21 -3.61
CA PRO A 116 1.21 1.08 -3.75
C PRO A 116 0.05 1.02 -4.74
N CYS A 117 -0.99 0.25 -4.44
CA CYS A 117 -2.18 0.16 -5.29
C CYS A 117 -2.91 1.51 -5.43
N HIS A 118 -2.69 2.43 -4.50
CA HIS A 118 -3.25 3.79 -4.58
C HIS A 118 -2.65 4.61 -5.73
N ARG A 119 -1.51 4.18 -6.29
CA ARG A 119 -0.86 4.86 -7.43
C ARG A 119 -1.40 4.41 -8.78
N VAL A 120 -2.45 3.60 -8.80
CA VAL A 120 -3.12 3.18 -10.04
C VAL A 120 -4.44 3.92 -10.15
N VAL A 121 -4.64 4.59 -11.27
CA VAL A 121 -5.81 5.45 -11.52
C VAL A 121 -6.44 5.08 -12.87
N ARG A 122 -7.64 5.60 -13.14
CA ARG A 122 -8.30 5.40 -14.43
C ARG A 122 -7.60 6.21 -15.53
N SER A 123 -7.77 5.76 -16.78
CA SER A 123 -7.14 6.41 -17.93
C SER A 123 -7.62 7.84 -18.16
N ASP A 124 -8.82 8.21 -17.70
CA ASP A 124 -9.32 9.57 -17.75
C ASP A 124 -8.80 10.47 -16.61
N GLY A 125 -7.92 9.93 -15.75
CA GLY A 125 -7.36 10.64 -14.61
C GLY A 125 -8.20 10.57 -13.34
N SER A 126 -9.39 9.98 -13.37
CA SER A 126 -10.18 9.80 -12.16
C SER A 126 -9.58 8.70 -11.27
N MET A 127 -9.93 8.72 -9.97
CA MET A 127 -9.24 7.90 -8.98
C MET A 127 -9.43 6.39 -9.15
N GLY A 128 -10.55 5.94 -9.65
CA GLY A 128 -10.89 4.52 -9.52
C GLY A 128 -11.25 4.17 -8.08
N GLY A 129 -11.37 2.89 -7.79
CA GLY A 129 -11.72 2.43 -6.45
C GLY A 129 -10.53 2.35 -5.51
N PHE A 130 -10.82 2.28 -4.21
CA PHE A 130 -9.82 2.00 -3.19
C PHE A 130 -10.51 1.22 -2.06
N SER A 131 -10.02 0.01 -1.79
CA SER A 131 -10.69 -0.92 -0.87
C SER A 131 -10.39 -0.65 0.61
N SER A 132 -9.43 0.22 0.92
CA SER A 132 -9.11 0.55 2.31
C SER A 132 -10.19 1.41 2.96
N VAL A 133 -10.22 1.40 4.29
CA VAL A 133 -11.04 2.33 5.08
C VAL A 133 -10.69 3.76 4.66
N GLY A 134 -11.70 4.58 4.38
CA GLY A 134 -11.52 5.92 3.83
C GLY A 134 -11.73 6.02 2.32
N GLY A 135 -11.66 4.90 1.61
CA GLY A 135 -12.01 4.80 0.19
C GLY A 135 -11.30 5.80 -0.71
N ILE A 136 -12.02 6.33 -1.68
CA ILE A 136 -11.49 7.25 -2.69
C ILE A 136 -10.92 8.52 -2.06
N SER A 137 -11.54 9.03 -0.98
CA SER A 137 -11.04 10.22 -0.29
C SER A 137 -9.64 10.01 0.27
N LEU A 138 -9.37 8.87 0.89
CA LEU A 138 -8.05 8.54 1.40
C LEU A 138 -7.04 8.34 0.25
N LYS A 139 -7.47 7.70 -0.83
CA LYS A 139 -6.62 7.53 -2.01
C LYS A 139 -6.16 8.88 -2.54
N GLN A 140 -7.07 9.85 -2.65
CA GLN A 140 -6.74 11.20 -3.09
C GLN A 140 -5.74 11.88 -2.15
N LYS A 141 -5.95 11.75 -0.84
CA LYS A 141 -5.05 12.32 0.17
C LYS A 141 -3.64 11.72 0.08
N LEU A 142 -3.55 10.41 -0.16
CA LEU A 142 -2.25 9.75 -0.35
C LEU A 142 -1.53 10.29 -1.59
N LEU A 143 -2.24 10.42 -2.70
CA LEU A 143 -1.66 10.95 -3.93
C LEU A 143 -1.25 12.40 -3.77
N ASP A 144 -2.05 13.22 -3.09
CA ASP A 144 -1.71 14.61 -2.81
C ASP A 144 -0.47 14.71 -1.93
N PHE A 145 -0.37 13.88 -0.90
CA PHE A 145 0.79 13.81 -0.04
C PHE A 145 2.04 13.46 -0.86
N GLU A 146 1.95 12.45 -1.72
CA GLU A 146 3.09 11.99 -2.51
C GLU A 146 3.50 13.01 -3.57
N SER A 147 2.54 13.68 -4.20
CA SER A 147 2.84 14.71 -5.21
C SER A 147 3.47 15.97 -4.61
N SER A 148 3.21 16.24 -3.33
CA SER A 148 3.80 17.38 -2.64
C SER A 148 5.26 17.15 -2.24
N TRP A 149 5.72 15.91 -2.28
CA TRP A 149 7.09 15.56 -1.92
C TRP A 149 8.01 15.82 -3.10
N LYS A 150 8.91 16.79 -2.95
CA LYS A 150 9.95 17.08 -3.93
C LYS A 150 11.19 16.25 -3.60
N GLN A 151 11.60 15.46 -4.56
CA GLN A 151 12.78 14.63 -4.45
C GLN A 151 14.02 15.37 -4.92
#